data_1740e69bb9eb1f15891b8a59eabd5905
#
_entry.id   1740e69bb9eb1f15891b8a59eabd5905
#
_cell.length_a   1.000
_cell.length_b   1.000
_cell.length_c   1.000
_cell.angle_alpha   90.00
_cell.angle_beta   90.00
_cell.angle_gamma   90.00
#
_symmetry.space_group_name_H-M   'P 1'
#
loop_
_entity.id
_entity.type
_entity.pdbx_description
1 polymer ?
#
loop_
_entity_poly.entity_id
_entity_poly.type
_entity_poly.pdbx_seq_one_letter_code
_entity_poly.pdbx_strand_id
1 'polypeptide(L)'
;EYLKPMLFSGGVGQLDDRHLHKGQPEKDMLVVKVGGPAYRIGLGSGAALSRMQDASQAALDFDAVQRGDAEMENKMNRVIHGENPIVWIHEQGAGGNGKVLKEISTPNGAEMDIRQTMCVKEVWGAELQEKEVMLIREKDRALMEAVGEREKVAVLVMGKMRDTGRMVVKDSKTSELVVLGELPKKPFVDH
;
A
#
# COMPACT_ATOMS: atom_id res chain seq x y z
N GLU A 1 11.03 -8.93 -32.10
CA GLU A 1 9.99 -7.94 -32.42
C GLU A 1 9.09 -7.73 -31.21
N TYR A 2 8.89 -6.47 -30.80
CA TYR A 2 8.07 -6.14 -29.64
C TYR A 2 6.62 -5.94 -30.11
N LEU A 3 5.70 -6.70 -29.53
CA LEU A 3 4.28 -6.67 -29.88
C LEU A 3 3.47 -5.66 -29.04
N LYS A 4 4.06 -5.13 -27.96
CA LYS A 4 3.43 -4.15 -27.09
C LYS A 4 4.28 -2.90 -26.98
N PRO A 5 3.67 -1.71 -26.94
CA PRO A 5 4.41 -0.50 -26.63
C PRO A 5 5.01 -0.57 -25.21
N MET A 6 6.23 -0.10 -25.07
CA MET A 6 6.88 0.04 -23.78
C MET A 6 7.02 1.52 -23.43
N LEU A 7 6.59 1.89 -22.25
CA LEU A 7 6.74 3.22 -21.70
C LEU A 7 7.82 3.21 -20.61
N PHE A 8 8.80 4.09 -20.77
CA PHE A 8 9.78 4.34 -19.74
C PHE A 8 9.52 5.71 -19.13
N SER A 9 9.55 5.77 -17.81
CA SER A 9 9.50 7.02 -17.08
C SER A 9 10.71 7.12 -16.17
N GLY A 10 11.11 8.36 -15.87
CA GLY A 10 12.23 8.61 -14.98
C GLY A 10 12.17 10.04 -14.46
N GLY A 11 12.90 10.29 -13.41
CA GLY A 11 12.95 11.60 -12.80
C GLY A 11 14.26 11.80 -12.03
N VAL A 12 14.52 13.05 -11.72
CA VAL A 12 15.63 13.45 -10.83
C VAL A 12 15.02 14.32 -9.74
N GLY A 13 15.39 14.05 -8.50
CA GLY A 13 14.91 14.79 -7.34
C GLY A 13 16.02 15.02 -6.32
N GLN A 14 15.69 15.74 -5.28
CA GLN A 14 16.54 15.96 -4.13
C GLN A 14 15.89 15.35 -2.90
N LEU A 15 16.66 14.64 -2.11
CA LEU A 15 16.25 13.99 -0.88
C LEU A 15 17.23 14.34 0.24
N ASP A 16 16.72 14.53 1.45
CA ASP A 16 17.54 14.68 2.64
C ASP A 16 18.15 13.33 3.04
N ASP A 17 19.42 13.29 3.39
CA ASP A 17 20.17 12.07 3.73
C ASP A 17 19.49 11.23 4.83
N ARG A 18 18.81 11.87 5.77
CA ARG A 18 18.04 11.17 6.84
C ARG A 18 16.90 10.32 6.32
N HIS A 19 16.43 10.57 5.10
CA HIS A 19 15.35 9.83 4.45
C HIS A 19 15.83 8.89 3.34
N LEU A 20 17.16 8.79 3.15
CA LEU A 20 17.74 7.93 2.12
C LEU A 20 17.44 6.45 2.35
N HIS A 21 17.33 6.05 3.60
CA HIS A 21 17.03 4.67 3.97
C HIS A 21 15.75 4.60 4.79
N LYS A 22 14.92 3.61 4.46
CA LYS A 22 13.74 3.29 5.27
C LYS A 22 14.17 2.92 6.69
N GLY A 23 13.41 3.39 7.67
CA GLY A 23 13.61 2.98 9.06
C GLY A 23 13.28 1.50 9.28
N GLN A 24 13.71 0.97 10.42
CA GLN A 24 13.43 -0.42 10.75
C GLN A 24 12.03 -0.56 11.36
N PRO A 25 11.24 -1.55 10.91
CA PRO A 25 9.98 -1.88 11.55
C PRO A 25 10.19 -2.34 12.99
N GLU A 26 9.44 -1.77 13.91
CA GLU A 26 9.47 -2.12 15.33
C GLU A 26 8.09 -2.64 15.76
N LYS A 27 8.07 -3.49 16.78
CA LYS A 27 6.82 -3.97 17.39
C LYS A 27 5.95 -2.78 17.85
N ASP A 28 4.65 -2.95 17.70
CA ASP A 28 3.61 -1.98 18.08
C ASP A 28 3.56 -0.70 17.23
N MET A 29 4.40 -0.55 16.21
CA MET A 29 4.18 0.47 15.21
C MET A 29 2.84 0.27 14.51
N LEU A 30 2.19 1.37 14.19
CA LEU A 30 0.96 1.37 13.42
C LEU A 30 1.24 1.17 11.94
N VAL A 31 0.47 0.28 11.33
CA VAL A 31 0.38 0.16 9.88
C VAL A 31 -0.73 1.10 9.41
N VAL A 32 -0.35 2.14 8.69
CA VAL A 32 -1.25 3.21 8.27
C VAL A 32 -1.34 3.27 6.76
N LYS A 33 -2.55 3.36 6.24
CA LYS A 33 -2.82 3.63 4.84
C LYS A 33 -3.24 5.07 4.65
N VAL A 34 -2.68 5.71 3.63
CA VAL A 34 -3.00 7.08 3.24
C VAL A 34 -3.42 7.09 1.77
N GLY A 35 -4.37 7.92 1.42
CA GLY A 35 -4.79 8.13 0.04
C GLY A 35 -6.27 7.97 -0.22
N GLY A 36 -6.63 7.89 -1.48
CA GLY A 36 -7.99 7.87 -1.97
C GLY A 36 -8.77 6.58 -1.70
N PRO A 37 -10.03 6.53 -2.08
CA PRO A 37 -10.86 5.34 -1.93
C PRO A 37 -10.39 4.20 -2.85
N ALA A 38 -10.72 2.97 -2.49
CA ALA A 38 -10.55 1.81 -3.35
C ALA A 38 -11.75 1.67 -4.29
N TYR A 39 -11.49 1.40 -5.55
CA TYR A 39 -12.50 1.13 -6.57
C TYR A 39 -12.40 -0.31 -7.07
N ARG A 40 -13.47 -0.81 -7.69
CA ARG A 40 -13.47 -2.13 -8.37
C ARG A 40 -12.81 -2.09 -9.74
N ILE A 41 -11.68 -1.40 -9.83
CA ILE A 41 -10.81 -1.29 -10.99
C ILE A 41 -9.42 -1.72 -10.55
N GLY A 42 -8.58 -2.19 -11.45
CA GLY A 42 -7.23 -2.67 -11.12
C GLY A 42 -7.20 -4.11 -10.61
N LEU A 43 -8.27 -4.89 -10.82
CA LEU A 43 -8.36 -6.28 -10.34
C LEU A 43 -7.39 -7.23 -11.07
N GLY A 44 -7.07 -6.93 -12.33
CA GLY A 44 -6.10 -7.71 -13.11
C GLY A 44 -4.65 -7.34 -12.84
N SER A 45 -4.41 -6.09 -12.42
CA SER A 45 -3.11 -5.53 -12.07
C SER A 45 -2.01 -5.92 -13.07
N GLY A 46 -0.77 -6.08 -12.61
CA GLY A 46 0.38 -6.46 -13.45
C GLY A 46 0.23 -7.80 -14.18
N ALA A 47 -0.58 -8.72 -13.66
CA ALA A 47 -0.83 -9.99 -14.34
C ALA A 47 -1.58 -9.80 -15.67
N ALA A 48 -2.58 -8.89 -15.69
CA ALA A 48 -3.29 -8.57 -16.93
C ALA A 48 -2.39 -7.87 -17.96
N LEU A 49 -1.48 -7.01 -17.50
CA LEU A 49 -0.53 -6.30 -18.37
C LEU A 49 0.51 -7.24 -18.98
N SER A 50 0.83 -8.35 -18.32
CA SER A 50 1.87 -9.29 -18.74
C SER A 50 1.39 -10.32 -19.78
N ARG A 51 0.09 -10.47 -20.00
CA ARG A 51 -0.46 -11.42 -20.95
C ARG A 51 -0.64 -10.81 -22.35
N MET A 52 -0.76 -11.68 -23.35
CA MET A 52 -1.19 -11.27 -24.70
C MET A 52 -2.63 -10.76 -24.66
N GLN A 53 -2.88 -9.65 -25.32
CA GLN A 53 -4.23 -9.10 -25.43
C GLN A 53 -5.07 -9.95 -26.40
N ASP A 54 -6.31 -10.20 -26.00
CA ASP A 54 -7.32 -10.90 -26.78
C ASP A 54 -8.63 -10.11 -26.77
N ALA A 55 -9.26 -9.96 -27.93
CA ALA A 55 -10.52 -9.23 -28.05
C ALA A 55 -11.63 -9.79 -27.16
N SER A 56 -11.62 -11.10 -26.86
CA SER A 56 -12.56 -11.74 -25.93
C SER A 56 -12.41 -11.28 -24.47
N GLN A 57 -11.26 -10.69 -24.13
CA GLN A 57 -10.92 -10.21 -22.79
C GLN A 57 -10.98 -8.67 -22.67
N ALA A 58 -11.38 -7.96 -23.74
CA ALA A 58 -11.28 -6.50 -23.80
C ALA A 58 -11.95 -5.77 -22.63
N ALA A 59 -13.09 -6.25 -22.13
CA ALA A 59 -13.78 -5.67 -20.98
C ALA A 59 -12.98 -5.83 -19.67
N LEU A 60 -12.36 -6.99 -19.46
CA LEU A 60 -11.50 -7.25 -18.31
C LEU A 60 -10.20 -6.45 -18.40
N ASP A 61 -9.64 -6.33 -19.58
CA ASP A 61 -8.42 -5.55 -19.81
C ASP A 61 -8.66 -4.06 -19.63
N PHE A 62 -9.84 -3.56 -19.99
CA PHE A 62 -10.23 -2.18 -19.76
C PHE A 62 -10.23 -1.81 -18.28
N ASP A 63 -10.67 -2.71 -17.42
CA ASP A 63 -10.74 -2.53 -15.96
C ASP A 63 -9.53 -3.11 -15.22
N ALA A 64 -8.48 -3.51 -15.92
CA ALA A 64 -7.32 -4.16 -15.33
C ALA A 64 -6.47 -3.23 -14.47
N VAL A 65 -6.42 -1.94 -14.77
CA VAL A 65 -5.59 -0.95 -14.08
C VAL A 65 -6.45 0.22 -13.62
N GLN A 66 -6.19 0.72 -12.43
CA GLN A 66 -6.84 1.93 -11.91
C GLN A 66 -6.45 3.16 -12.74
N ARG A 67 -7.33 4.16 -12.72
CA ARG A 67 -7.10 5.49 -13.32
C ARG A 67 -6.39 6.39 -12.31
N GLY A 68 -5.45 7.18 -12.78
CA GLY A 68 -4.76 8.17 -11.97
C GLY A 68 -5.71 9.29 -11.49
N ASP A 69 -5.44 9.81 -10.30
CA ASP A 69 -6.12 10.96 -9.70
C ASP A 69 -5.06 11.99 -9.28
N ALA A 70 -4.79 12.95 -10.17
CA ALA A 70 -3.76 13.96 -9.96
C ALA A 70 -4.03 14.87 -8.75
N GLU A 71 -5.30 15.09 -8.39
CA GLU A 71 -5.65 15.86 -7.19
C GLU A 71 -5.27 15.07 -5.93
N MET A 72 -5.62 13.81 -5.88
CA MET A 72 -5.30 12.94 -4.74
C MET A 72 -3.78 12.77 -4.59
N GLU A 73 -3.06 12.56 -5.68
CA GLU A 73 -1.59 12.48 -5.67
C GLU A 73 -0.95 13.74 -5.10
N ASN A 74 -1.42 14.92 -5.53
CA ASN A 74 -0.92 16.19 -5.00
C ASN A 74 -1.21 16.35 -3.50
N LYS A 75 -2.39 15.94 -3.03
CA LYS A 75 -2.75 15.96 -1.61
C LYS A 75 -1.88 14.99 -0.81
N MET A 76 -1.66 13.77 -1.29
CA MET A 76 -0.79 12.79 -0.66
C MET A 76 0.65 13.28 -0.56
N ASN A 77 1.14 13.89 -1.63
CA ASN A 77 2.47 14.50 -1.64
C ASN A 77 2.62 15.51 -0.48
N ARG A 78 1.60 16.34 -0.21
CA ARG A 78 1.61 17.27 0.93
C ARG A 78 1.51 16.57 2.30
N VAL A 79 0.87 15.40 2.38
CA VAL A 79 0.86 14.60 3.62
C VAL A 79 2.25 14.04 3.92
N ILE A 80 2.98 13.64 2.91
CA ILE A 80 4.30 13.00 3.04
C ILE A 80 5.40 14.05 3.27
N HIS A 81 5.28 15.23 2.66
CA HIS A 81 6.27 16.30 2.78
C HIS A 81 6.16 17.06 4.10
N GLY A 82 7.29 17.51 4.61
CA GLY A 82 7.41 18.29 5.84
C GLY A 82 7.91 17.47 7.03
N GLU A 83 7.65 17.96 8.23
CA GLU A 83 7.96 17.22 9.45
C GLU A 83 6.98 16.09 9.64
N ASN A 84 7.29 14.95 9.03
CA ASN A 84 6.44 13.78 9.15
C ASN A 84 7.09 12.71 10.04
N PRO A 85 6.28 11.94 10.78
CA PRO A 85 6.74 10.89 11.67
C PRO A 85 6.89 9.54 10.96
N ILE A 86 6.95 9.51 9.64
CA ILE A 86 6.99 8.28 8.86
C ILE A 86 8.33 7.59 9.07
N VAL A 87 8.28 6.36 9.56
CA VAL A 87 9.46 5.50 9.76
C VAL A 87 9.75 4.70 8.50
N TRP A 88 8.72 4.25 7.83
CA TRP A 88 8.81 3.43 6.62
C TRP A 88 7.61 3.73 5.73
N ILE A 89 7.79 3.77 4.42
CA ILE A 89 6.74 4.04 3.45
C ILE A 89 6.92 3.17 2.21
N HIS A 90 5.82 2.75 1.62
CA HIS A 90 5.79 2.03 0.37
C HIS A 90 4.49 2.30 -0.41
N GLU A 91 4.62 2.43 -1.71
CA GLU A 91 3.48 2.57 -2.60
C GLU A 91 2.59 1.32 -2.59
N GLN A 92 1.32 1.52 -2.83
CA GLN A 92 0.33 0.45 -2.92
C GLN A 92 -0.02 0.14 -4.40
N GLY A 93 0.99 -0.20 -5.19
CA GLY A 93 0.85 -0.52 -6.61
C GLY A 93 0.31 -1.93 -6.88
N ALA A 94 0.89 -2.60 -7.87
CA ALA A 94 0.52 -3.95 -8.28
C ALA A 94 0.49 -4.94 -7.11
N GLY A 95 -0.58 -5.74 -7.02
CA GLY A 95 -0.83 -6.65 -5.91
C GLY A 95 -1.49 -6.01 -4.69
N GLY A 96 -1.72 -4.71 -4.70
CA GLY A 96 -2.50 -3.96 -3.74
C GLY A 96 -2.10 -4.18 -2.28
N ASN A 97 -3.09 -4.30 -1.41
CA ASN A 97 -2.85 -4.58 0.01
C ASN A 97 -2.13 -5.92 0.23
N GLY A 98 -2.41 -6.93 -0.58
CA GLY A 98 -1.81 -8.26 -0.42
C GLY A 98 -0.29 -8.24 -0.54
N LYS A 99 0.24 -7.47 -1.48
CA LYS A 99 1.69 -7.32 -1.68
C LYS A 99 2.28 -6.40 -0.62
N VAL A 100 1.84 -5.15 -0.57
CA VAL A 100 2.49 -4.11 0.27
C VAL A 100 2.45 -4.45 1.75
N LEU A 101 1.33 -5.01 2.24
CA LEU A 101 1.23 -5.37 3.66
C LEU A 101 2.13 -6.56 4.02
N LYS A 102 2.35 -7.49 3.10
CA LYS A 102 3.32 -8.57 3.28
C LYS A 102 4.74 -8.01 3.34
N GLU A 103 5.10 -7.11 2.45
CA GLU A 103 6.43 -6.50 2.40
C GLU A 103 6.74 -5.70 3.66
N ILE A 104 5.81 -4.82 4.08
CA ILE A 104 5.99 -3.98 5.27
C ILE A 104 6.03 -4.80 6.58
N SER A 105 5.37 -5.96 6.59
CA SER A 105 5.33 -6.84 7.77
C SER A 105 6.55 -7.73 7.90
N THR A 106 7.31 -7.92 6.83
CA THR A 106 8.43 -8.87 6.82
C THR A 106 9.69 -8.23 7.42
N PRO A 107 10.42 -8.94 8.30
CA PRO A 107 10.18 -10.30 8.83
C PRO A 107 9.33 -10.36 10.11
N ASN A 108 9.01 -9.25 10.72
CA ASN A 108 8.49 -9.14 12.08
C ASN A 108 7.08 -9.71 12.25
N GLY A 109 6.23 -9.52 11.24
CA GLY A 109 4.82 -9.86 11.31
C GLY A 109 3.93 -8.67 11.66
N ALA A 110 2.63 -8.81 11.33
CA ALA A 110 1.64 -7.79 11.66
C ALA A 110 0.24 -8.40 11.81
N GLU A 111 -0.61 -7.69 12.53
CA GLU A 111 -2.04 -7.99 12.63
C GLU A 111 -2.84 -6.82 12.07
N MET A 112 -3.72 -7.10 11.12
CA MET A 112 -4.48 -6.11 10.38
C MET A 112 -5.96 -6.44 10.35
N ASP A 113 -6.80 -5.41 10.26
CA ASP A 113 -8.23 -5.55 10.10
C ASP A 113 -8.64 -5.10 8.69
N ILE A 114 -9.23 -6.01 7.91
CA ILE A 114 -9.67 -5.72 6.55
C ILE A 114 -10.70 -4.60 6.49
N ARG A 115 -11.48 -4.38 7.57
CA ARG A 115 -12.49 -3.31 7.63
C ARG A 115 -11.87 -1.93 7.70
N GLN A 116 -10.67 -1.83 8.25
CA GLN A 116 -9.93 -0.58 8.35
C GLN A 116 -9.22 -0.22 7.03
N THR A 117 -9.17 -1.15 6.07
CA THR A 117 -8.52 -0.89 4.77
C THR A 117 -9.40 -0.16 3.77
N MET A 118 -10.68 0.05 4.10
CA MET A 118 -11.73 0.50 3.17
C MET A 118 -11.83 -0.37 1.91
N CYS A 119 -11.37 -1.61 2.00
CA CYS A 119 -11.42 -2.58 0.93
C CYS A 119 -12.38 -3.71 1.29
N VAL A 120 -13.08 -4.21 0.30
CA VAL A 120 -13.73 -5.51 0.38
C VAL A 120 -12.74 -6.60 -0.07
N LYS A 121 -13.03 -7.85 0.25
CA LYS A 121 -12.13 -8.97 -0.08
C LYS A 121 -11.74 -9.01 -1.57
N GLU A 122 -12.68 -8.65 -2.44
CA GLU A 122 -12.47 -8.67 -3.90
C GLU A 122 -11.42 -7.68 -4.40
N VAL A 123 -11.24 -6.56 -3.71
CA VAL A 123 -10.26 -5.54 -4.10
C VAL A 123 -8.99 -5.58 -3.26
N TRP A 124 -8.79 -6.62 -2.44
CA TRP A 124 -7.62 -6.76 -1.59
C TRP A 124 -6.30 -6.78 -2.38
N GLY A 125 -6.29 -7.49 -3.51
CA GLY A 125 -5.13 -7.60 -4.40
C GLY A 125 -5.15 -6.63 -5.58
N ALA A 126 -6.16 -5.74 -5.66
CA ALA A 126 -6.23 -4.76 -6.76
C ALA A 126 -5.12 -3.72 -6.64
N GLU A 127 -4.60 -3.29 -7.78
CA GLU A 127 -3.72 -2.15 -7.86
C GLU A 127 -4.47 -0.88 -7.46
N LEU A 128 -3.94 -0.17 -6.48
CA LEU A 128 -4.54 1.03 -5.92
C LEU A 128 -3.59 2.20 -6.12
N GLN A 129 -3.84 3.03 -7.12
CA GLN A 129 -3.07 4.24 -7.37
C GLN A 129 -3.37 5.32 -6.33
N GLU A 130 -2.46 6.28 -6.19
CA GLU A 130 -2.51 7.37 -5.21
C GLU A 130 -2.80 6.86 -3.79
N LYS A 131 -2.05 5.83 -3.41
CA LYS A 131 -2.12 5.24 -2.06
C LYS A 131 -0.77 4.76 -1.60
N GLU A 132 -0.49 5.07 -0.34
CA GLU A 132 0.71 4.68 0.35
C GLU A 132 0.38 3.91 1.61
N VAL A 133 1.25 2.98 1.96
CA VAL A 133 1.24 2.33 3.27
C VAL A 133 2.50 2.72 4.02
N MET A 134 2.36 3.07 5.26
CA MET A 134 3.46 3.55 6.08
C MET A 134 3.45 2.98 7.49
N LEU A 135 4.61 3.00 8.12
CA LEU A 135 4.75 2.74 9.56
C LEU A 135 5.00 4.03 10.29
N ILE A 136 4.23 4.23 11.36
CA ILE A 136 4.42 5.31 12.31
C ILE A 136 4.41 4.75 13.74
N ARG A 137 4.96 5.50 14.70
CA ARG A 137 4.82 5.15 16.10
C ARG A 137 3.45 5.56 16.64
N GLU A 138 2.92 4.83 17.60
CA GLU A 138 1.60 5.12 18.19
C GLU A 138 1.48 6.57 18.69
N LYS A 139 2.54 7.12 19.27
CA LYS A 139 2.57 8.52 19.76
C LYS A 139 2.34 9.56 18.66
N ASP A 140 2.62 9.21 17.41
CA ASP A 140 2.56 10.11 16.26
C ASP A 140 1.22 10.01 15.52
N ARG A 141 0.31 9.16 15.98
CA ARG A 141 -0.99 8.92 15.37
C ARG A 141 -1.81 10.19 15.21
N ALA A 142 -1.95 10.96 16.30
CA ALA A 142 -2.75 12.18 16.30
C ALA A 142 -2.19 13.23 15.29
N LEU A 143 -0.86 13.30 15.17
CA LEU A 143 -0.22 14.18 14.18
C LEU A 143 -0.59 13.76 12.75
N MET A 144 -0.48 12.47 12.42
CA MET A 144 -0.81 11.98 11.09
C MET A 144 -2.29 12.15 10.76
N GLU A 145 -3.19 11.90 11.70
CA GLU A 145 -4.62 12.12 11.52
C GLU A 145 -4.92 13.61 11.27
N ALA A 146 -4.29 14.52 12.03
CA ALA A 146 -4.45 15.97 11.85
C ALA A 146 -3.92 16.46 10.48
N VAL A 147 -2.79 15.91 10.03
CA VAL A 147 -2.23 16.23 8.70
C VAL A 147 -3.17 15.72 7.61
N GLY A 148 -3.69 14.51 7.73
CA GLY A 148 -4.66 13.95 6.79
C GLY A 148 -5.95 14.79 6.72
N GLU A 149 -6.47 15.22 7.84
CA GLU A 149 -7.65 16.09 7.90
C GLU A 149 -7.38 17.45 7.22
N ARG A 150 -6.24 18.07 7.50
CA ARG A 150 -5.82 19.33 6.85
C ARG A 150 -5.77 19.21 5.33
N GLU A 151 -5.15 18.14 4.83
CA GLU A 151 -4.99 17.91 3.39
C GLU A 151 -6.20 17.24 2.74
N LYS A 152 -7.23 16.88 3.54
CA LYS A 152 -8.43 16.15 3.08
C LYS A 152 -8.08 14.80 2.44
N VAL A 153 -7.19 14.07 3.07
CA VAL A 153 -6.76 12.72 2.68
C VAL A 153 -7.11 11.76 3.80
N ALA A 154 -7.68 10.62 3.46
CA ALA A 154 -7.96 9.58 4.46
C ALA A 154 -6.65 9.02 5.03
N VAL A 155 -6.53 9.00 6.34
CA VAL A 155 -5.47 8.34 7.10
C VAL A 155 -6.10 7.23 7.91
N LEU A 156 -5.79 5.99 7.59
CA LEU A 156 -6.45 4.81 8.14
C LEU A 156 -5.45 3.92 8.86
N VAL A 157 -5.62 3.76 10.15
CA VAL A 157 -4.85 2.76 10.90
C VAL A 157 -5.43 1.38 10.60
N MET A 158 -4.72 0.59 9.80
CA MET A 158 -5.14 -0.74 9.38
C MET A 158 -4.80 -1.83 10.39
N GLY A 159 -3.77 -1.62 11.20
CA GLY A 159 -3.29 -2.61 12.14
C GLY A 159 -2.01 -2.20 12.83
N LYS A 160 -1.36 -3.19 13.40
CA LYS A 160 -0.11 -3.01 14.16
C LYS A 160 0.94 -4.05 13.78
N MET A 161 2.19 -3.62 13.81
CA MET A 161 3.33 -4.51 13.75
C MET A 161 3.37 -5.43 14.98
N ARG A 162 3.77 -6.67 14.73
CA ARG A 162 3.96 -7.68 15.77
C ARG A 162 5.38 -8.25 15.66
N ASP A 163 5.72 -9.10 16.59
CA ASP A 163 6.99 -9.82 16.55
C ASP A 163 6.70 -11.34 16.57
N THR A 164 5.87 -11.77 15.61
CA THR A 164 5.37 -13.14 15.52
C THR A 164 5.89 -13.88 14.30
N GLY A 165 6.54 -13.17 13.37
CA GLY A 165 6.93 -13.71 12.07
C GLY A 165 5.73 -14.06 11.17
N ARG A 166 4.54 -13.64 11.51
CA ARG A 166 3.30 -13.98 10.79
C ARG A 166 2.51 -12.75 10.43
N MET A 167 1.91 -12.77 9.25
CA MET A 167 0.90 -11.80 8.86
C MET A 167 -0.48 -12.38 9.12
N VAL A 168 -1.27 -11.66 9.92
CA VAL A 168 -2.63 -12.03 10.27
C VAL A 168 -3.58 -10.95 9.79
N VAL A 169 -4.57 -11.32 9.00
CA VAL A 169 -5.65 -10.46 8.57
C VAL A 169 -6.94 -10.95 9.19
N LYS A 170 -7.65 -10.08 9.88
CA LYS A 170 -8.95 -10.36 10.48
C LYS A 170 -10.03 -9.52 9.84
N ASP A 171 -11.24 -9.97 9.96
CA ASP A 171 -12.44 -9.21 9.65
C ASP A 171 -13.20 -8.99 10.95
N SER A 172 -13.13 -7.77 11.50
CA SER A 172 -13.77 -7.44 12.78
C SER A 172 -15.30 -7.54 12.74
N LYS A 173 -15.90 -7.51 11.56
CA LYS A 173 -17.37 -7.64 11.39
C LYS A 173 -17.83 -9.10 11.39
N THR A 174 -17.06 -10.00 10.80
CA THR A 174 -17.43 -11.42 10.67
C THR A 174 -16.67 -12.32 11.65
N SER A 175 -15.67 -11.77 12.37
CA SER A 175 -14.74 -12.51 13.21
C SER A 175 -13.91 -13.56 12.46
N GLU A 176 -13.90 -13.50 11.13
CA GLU A 176 -13.03 -14.36 10.31
C GLU A 176 -11.57 -13.97 10.51
N LEU A 177 -10.72 -14.96 10.57
CA LEU A 177 -9.28 -14.82 10.70
C LEU A 177 -8.60 -15.53 9.53
N VAL A 178 -7.74 -14.81 8.82
CA VAL A 178 -6.89 -15.40 7.79
C VAL A 178 -5.43 -15.20 8.22
N VAL A 179 -4.75 -16.30 8.44
CA VAL A 179 -3.30 -16.29 8.68
C VAL A 179 -2.61 -16.55 7.35
N LEU A 180 -1.88 -15.58 6.85
CA LEU A 180 -1.20 -15.67 5.55
C LEU A 180 0.14 -16.45 5.61
N GLY A 181 0.34 -17.22 6.68
CA GLY A 181 1.51 -18.08 6.86
C GLY A 181 2.70 -17.37 7.51
N GLU A 182 3.83 -18.06 7.52
CA GLU A 182 5.09 -17.51 7.99
C GLU A 182 5.69 -16.58 6.96
N LEU A 183 6.21 -15.46 7.41
CA LEU A 183 6.91 -14.50 6.57
C LEU A 183 8.37 -14.94 6.34
N PRO A 184 8.98 -14.53 5.22
CA PRO A 184 10.40 -14.74 5.02
C PRO A 184 11.23 -14.17 6.19
N LYS A 185 12.28 -14.88 6.59
CA LYS A 185 13.16 -14.43 7.69
C LYS A 185 14.07 -13.25 7.32
N LYS A 186 14.09 -12.86 6.05
CA LYS A 186 14.84 -11.69 5.57
C LYS A 186 13.85 -10.68 5.03
N PRO A 187 14.10 -9.38 5.25
CA PRO A 187 13.32 -8.33 4.62
C PRO A 187 13.34 -8.48 3.09
N PHE A 188 12.29 -8.03 2.43
CA PHE A 188 12.36 -7.80 1.00
C PHE A 188 13.37 -6.68 0.77
N VAL A 189 14.40 -6.97 0.00
CA VAL A 189 15.40 -5.96 -0.38
C VAL A 189 14.79 -5.15 -1.52
N ASP A 190 14.65 -3.86 -1.32
CA ASP A 190 14.32 -2.95 -2.41
C ASP A 190 15.53 -2.97 -3.37
N HIS A 191 15.31 -3.36 -4.60
CA HIS A 191 16.29 -3.32 -5.70
C HIS A 191 16.23 -1.98 -6.38
#